data_398b303d1521a897208b6ff13dbf4029
#
_entry.id   398b303d1521a897208b6ff13dbf4029
#
_cell.length_a   1.000
_cell.length_b   1.000
_cell.length_c   1.000
_cell.angle_alpha   90.00
_cell.angle_beta   90.00
_cell.angle_gamma   90.00
#
_symmetry.space_group_name_H-M   'P 1'
#
loop_
_entity.id
_entity.type
_entity.pdbx_description
1 polymer ?
#
loop_
_entity_poly.entity_id
_entity_poly.type
_entity_poly.pdbx_seq_one_letter_code
_entity_poly.pdbx_strand_id
1 'polypeptide(L)'
;MSSGQLMSSGPRMNASIGGPVLIMAGGTGGHVFPALAVAKVLRARGVAVVWLGVPGSMESRLVPAQGFPIEWVRVAGIRGKGALTWLLAPLRIANAVAQAIGVLRRVKPRSVLGAGGYVSGPGGIAAWLMRIPLLIHEQNAIAGLTNRWLARVASQVLEAFPGSFGPNVNASTIGNPVRDDIAALDPPAQRFAGRESRARLLVFGGSQGAQRLNAVLPQALARMSPQSRPQVIHQTGERGLASTRAAYVQSHIEAEVLPFIEDMAKTYAWADLAVCRAGAMTVAELQAAGLGAIFVPLAVATDDHQSKNAAVMVGAGAARIIQERDLSPEHLSGIIAELIADRAQLLKMAEAARSARIPDAA
;
A
#
# COMPACT_ATOMS: atom_id res chain seq x y z
N MET A 1 0.25 -18.96 60.21
CA MET A 1 1.23 -18.80 59.10
C MET A 1 0.41 -18.48 57.84
N SER A 2 0.37 -17.18 57.53
CA SER A 2 -0.51 -16.62 56.46
C SER A 2 0.35 -16.40 55.23
N SER A 3 0.01 -17.06 54.15
CA SER A 3 0.67 -16.91 52.85
C SER A 3 -0.07 -15.79 52.05
N GLY A 4 0.52 -14.61 52.03
CA GLY A 4 0.06 -13.50 51.22
C GLY A 4 0.36 -13.74 49.75
N GLN A 5 -0.68 -13.84 48.90
CA GLN A 5 -0.57 -13.78 47.46
C GLN A 5 -0.26 -12.35 46.99
N LEU A 6 0.91 -12.15 46.43
CA LEU A 6 1.27 -10.95 45.66
C LEU A 6 0.52 -10.98 44.33
N MET A 7 -0.52 -10.18 44.24
CA MET A 7 -1.13 -9.83 42.95
C MET A 7 -0.17 -8.94 42.14
N SER A 8 0.36 -9.45 41.05
CA SER A 8 1.16 -8.71 40.10
C SER A 8 0.24 -7.66 39.39
N SER A 9 0.43 -6.41 39.75
CA SER A 9 -0.17 -5.27 39.02
C SER A 9 0.49 -5.16 37.66
N GLY A 10 -0.23 -5.52 36.61
CA GLY A 10 0.16 -5.22 35.23
C GLY A 10 0.38 -3.71 35.02
N PRO A 11 1.15 -3.30 34.00
CA PRO A 11 1.50 -1.91 33.79
C PRO A 11 0.24 -1.06 33.60
N ARG A 12 -0.01 -0.14 34.53
CA ARG A 12 -1.04 0.89 34.37
C ARG A 12 -0.65 1.73 33.16
N MET A 13 -1.44 1.66 32.07
CA MET A 13 -1.35 2.61 30.98
C MET A 13 -1.53 4.02 31.57
N ASN A 14 -0.48 4.83 31.50
CA ASN A 14 -0.56 6.25 31.80
C ASN A 14 -1.71 6.85 30.99
N ALA A 15 -2.68 7.44 31.69
CA ALA A 15 -3.78 8.15 31.04
C ALA A 15 -3.18 9.30 30.23
N SER A 16 -3.14 9.16 28.90
CA SER A 16 -2.75 10.22 27.99
C SER A 16 -3.68 11.42 28.20
N ILE A 17 -3.09 12.61 28.31
CA ILE A 17 -3.82 13.87 28.38
C ILE A 17 -4.65 14.00 27.09
N GLY A 18 -5.94 13.71 27.16
CA GLY A 18 -6.88 13.66 26.05
C GLY A 18 -7.28 12.24 25.63
N GLY A 19 -8.45 12.08 25.01
CA GLY A 19 -8.96 10.80 24.51
C GLY A 19 -8.06 10.16 23.44
N PRO A 20 -8.35 8.91 23.02
CA PRO A 20 -7.57 8.20 22.00
C PRO A 20 -7.70 8.86 20.63
N VAL A 21 -6.80 8.51 19.71
CA VAL A 21 -6.99 8.75 18.27
C VAL A 21 -7.79 7.57 17.71
N LEU A 22 -8.89 7.87 17.00
CA LEU A 22 -9.65 6.85 16.27
C LEU A 22 -9.15 6.78 14.84
N ILE A 23 -8.71 5.60 14.40
CA ILE A 23 -8.26 5.36 13.03
C ILE A 23 -9.32 4.59 12.26
N MET A 24 -9.66 5.08 11.08
CA MET A 24 -10.61 4.47 10.15
C MET A 24 -9.87 4.06 8.89
N ALA A 25 -9.63 2.78 8.74
CA ALA A 25 -9.04 2.21 7.52
C ALA A 25 -9.53 0.78 7.33
N GLY A 26 -9.95 0.44 6.13
CA GLY A 26 -10.50 -0.89 5.88
C GLY A 26 -10.55 -1.28 4.40
N GLY A 27 -10.92 -2.52 4.18
CA GLY A 27 -11.15 -3.12 2.88
C GLY A 27 -9.91 -3.70 2.20
N THR A 28 -8.85 -2.93 1.99
CA THR A 28 -7.64 -3.38 1.30
C THR A 28 -6.37 -3.09 2.07
N GLY A 29 -5.30 -3.85 1.78
CA GLY A 29 -3.98 -3.62 2.38
C GLY A 29 -3.43 -2.21 2.12
N GLY A 30 -3.77 -1.61 0.99
CA GLY A 30 -3.37 -0.23 0.65
C GLY A 30 -3.83 0.84 1.65
N HIS A 31 -4.93 0.59 2.36
CA HIS A 31 -5.43 1.46 3.43
C HIS A 31 -4.99 1.00 4.82
N VAL A 32 -5.02 -0.31 5.07
CA VAL A 32 -4.79 -0.88 6.41
C VAL A 32 -3.33 -0.79 6.82
N PHE A 33 -2.37 -1.12 5.94
CA PHE A 33 -0.95 -1.12 6.31
C PHE A 33 -0.39 0.28 6.60
N PRO A 34 -0.65 1.34 5.80
CA PRO A 34 -0.23 2.70 6.14
C PRO A 34 -0.81 3.16 7.48
N ALA A 35 -2.09 2.90 7.69
CA ALA A 35 -2.76 3.27 8.93
C ALA A 35 -2.21 2.52 10.16
N LEU A 36 -1.79 1.26 10.01
CA LEU A 36 -1.10 0.50 11.05
C LEU A 36 0.30 1.07 11.36
N ALA A 37 1.02 1.57 10.35
CA ALA A 37 2.29 2.26 10.57
C ALA A 37 2.10 3.50 11.45
N VAL A 38 1.13 4.35 11.12
CA VAL A 38 0.75 5.52 11.94
C VAL A 38 0.33 5.10 13.35
N ALA A 39 -0.50 4.06 13.48
CA ALA A 39 -0.95 3.54 14.79
C ALA A 39 0.23 3.12 15.68
N LYS A 40 1.25 2.45 15.10
CA LYS A 40 2.46 2.04 15.81
C LYS A 40 3.27 3.25 16.30
N VAL A 41 3.45 4.26 15.47
CA VAL A 41 4.15 5.50 15.83
C VAL A 41 3.40 6.24 16.94
N LEU A 42 2.07 6.37 16.84
CA LEU A 42 1.24 6.98 17.89
C LEU A 42 1.39 6.23 19.22
N ARG A 43 1.32 4.89 19.18
CA ARG A 43 1.51 4.04 20.38
C ARG A 43 2.90 4.21 20.99
N ALA A 44 3.94 4.26 20.17
CA ALA A 44 5.30 4.50 20.64
C ALA A 44 5.47 5.86 21.33
N ARG A 45 4.66 6.85 20.92
CA ARG A 45 4.58 8.19 21.54
C ARG A 45 3.61 8.25 22.73
N GLY A 46 3.12 7.11 23.23
CA GLY A 46 2.21 7.05 24.38
C GLY A 46 0.77 7.45 24.06
N VAL A 47 0.39 7.58 22.79
CA VAL A 47 -0.96 7.94 22.38
C VAL A 47 -1.81 6.69 22.23
N ALA A 48 -2.92 6.64 22.95
CA ALA A 48 -3.91 5.55 22.79
C ALA A 48 -4.56 5.60 21.42
N VAL A 49 -4.68 4.43 20.78
CA VAL A 49 -5.30 4.28 19.46
C VAL A 49 -6.44 3.28 19.54
N VAL A 50 -7.56 3.62 18.95
CA VAL A 50 -8.73 2.73 18.74
C VAL A 50 -8.99 2.68 17.23
N TRP A 51 -9.33 1.52 16.72
CA TRP A 51 -9.65 1.35 15.31
C TRP A 51 -11.16 1.28 15.09
N LEU A 52 -11.64 1.82 13.98
CA LEU A 52 -12.99 1.61 13.47
C LEU A 52 -12.92 0.77 12.21
N GLY A 53 -13.53 -0.40 12.22
CA GLY A 53 -13.47 -1.37 11.13
C GLY A 53 -14.81 -2.01 10.80
N VAL A 54 -14.80 -2.89 9.80
CA VAL A 54 -15.95 -3.68 9.36
C VAL A 54 -15.70 -5.16 9.67
N PRO A 55 -16.66 -5.86 10.30
CA PRO A 55 -16.51 -7.28 10.59
C PRO A 55 -16.24 -8.11 9.33
N GLY A 56 -15.34 -9.11 9.42
CA GLY A 56 -15.01 -10.03 8.32
C GLY A 56 -14.10 -9.47 7.24
N SER A 57 -13.64 -8.22 7.37
CA SER A 57 -12.71 -7.57 6.45
C SER A 57 -11.23 -7.86 6.81
N MET A 58 -10.30 -7.33 6.04
CA MET A 58 -8.86 -7.51 6.28
C MET A 58 -8.44 -6.94 7.64
N GLU A 59 -8.90 -5.75 7.99
CA GLU A 59 -8.60 -5.09 9.25
C GLU A 59 -9.09 -5.90 10.46
N SER A 60 -10.14 -6.69 10.32
CA SER A 60 -10.67 -7.52 11.41
C SER A 60 -9.68 -8.58 11.93
N ARG A 61 -8.72 -8.97 11.09
CA ARG A 61 -7.65 -9.92 11.43
C ARG A 61 -6.34 -9.22 11.77
N LEU A 62 -5.96 -8.24 10.95
CA LEU A 62 -4.65 -7.59 11.06
C LEU A 62 -4.53 -6.67 12.27
N VAL A 63 -5.56 -5.89 12.58
CA VAL A 63 -5.52 -4.87 13.63
C VAL A 63 -5.43 -5.49 15.03
N PRO A 64 -6.28 -6.47 15.41
CA PRO A 64 -6.15 -7.17 16.69
C PRO A 64 -4.83 -7.94 16.82
N ALA A 65 -4.33 -8.54 15.73
CA ALA A 65 -3.04 -9.24 15.72
C ALA A 65 -1.84 -8.30 16.05
N GLN A 66 -2.01 -6.99 15.84
CA GLN A 66 -1.03 -5.96 16.23
C GLN A 66 -1.31 -5.35 17.61
N GLY A 67 -2.30 -5.87 18.36
CA GLY A 67 -2.66 -5.43 19.70
C GLY A 67 -3.39 -4.10 19.78
N PHE A 68 -4.09 -3.70 18.71
CA PHE A 68 -4.95 -2.51 18.74
C PHE A 68 -6.42 -2.89 18.95
N PRO A 69 -7.14 -2.19 19.84
CA PRO A 69 -8.58 -2.37 20.03
C PRO A 69 -9.34 -1.91 18.78
N ILE A 70 -10.38 -2.65 18.42
CA ILE A 70 -11.20 -2.36 17.24
C ILE A 70 -12.68 -2.29 17.64
N GLU A 71 -13.34 -1.23 17.18
CA GLU A 71 -14.78 -1.00 17.23
C GLU A 71 -15.39 -1.30 15.86
N TRP A 72 -16.64 -1.72 15.83
CA TRP A 72 -17.26 -2.23 14.62
C TRP A 72 -18.40 -1.35 14.12
N VAL A 73 -18.44 -1.15 12.80
CA VAL A 73 -19.57 -0.58 12.07
C VAL A 73 -19.92 -1.51 10.90
N ARG A 74 -21.21 -1.82 10.76
CA ARG A 74 -21.71 -2.63 9.65
C ARG A 74 -21.91 -1.73 8.42
N VAL A 75 -20.98 -1.78 7.51
CA VAL A 75 -21.04 -1.07 6.22
C VAL A 75 -21.02 -2.10 5.11
N ALA A 76 -22.03 -2.07 4.24
CA ALA A 76 -22.05 -2.88 3.03
C ALA A 76 -21.63 -2.03 1.83
N GLY A 77 -20.70 -2.54 1.01
CA GLY A 77 -20.36 -1.90 -0.27
C GLY A 77 -21.60 -1.78 -1.17
N ILE A 78 -21.76 -0.63 -1.78
CA ILE A 78 -22.93 -0.31 -2.64
C ILE A 78 -22.61 -0.61 -4.11
N ARG A 79 -21.33 -0.58 -4.50
CA ARG A 79 -20.88 -0.76 -5.89
C ARG A 79 -21.12 -2.19 -6.38
N GLY A 80 -21.60 -2.31 -7.62
CA GLY A 80 -21.80 -3.62 -8.30
C GLY A 80 -23.06 -4.38 -7.89
N LYS A 81 -23.98 -3.76 -7.13
CA LYS A 81 -25.24 -4.35 -6.69
C LYS A 81 -26.42 -3.67 -7.40
N GLY A 82 -27.49 -4.43 -7.67
CA GLY A 82 -28.65 -3.99 -8.45
C GLY A 82 -29.39 -2.73 -7.94
N ALA A 83 -30.35 -2.23 -8.72
CA ALA A 83 -31.09 -0.97 -8.51
C ALA A 83 -31.70 -0.82 -7.10
N LEU A 84 -32.23 -1.90 -6.50
CA LEU A 84 -32.77 -1.91 -5.14
C LEU A 84 -31.73 -1.54 -4.08
N THR A 85 -30.46 -1.92 -4.29
CA THR A 85 -29.37 -1.55 -3.39
C THR A 85 -29.06 -0.05 -3.43
N TRP A 86 -29.17 0.57 -4.62
CA TRP A 86 -29.03 2.01 -4.78
C TRP A 86 -30.18 2.78 -4.14
N LEU A 87 -31.43 2.30 -4.25
CA LEU A 87 -32.60 2.92 -3.61
C LEU A 87 -32.46 2.91 -2.07
N LEU A 88 -31.93 1.83 -1.50
CA LEU A 88 -31.73 1.69 -0.06
C LEU A 88 -30.39 2.29 0.44
N ALA A 89 -29.53 2.78 -0.44
CA ALA A 89 -28.22 3.32 -0.08
C ALA A 89 -28.29 4.46 0.95
N PRO A 90 -29.19 5.47 0.87
CA PRO A 90 -29.29 6.53 1.85
C PRO A 90 -29.59 6.01 3.25
N LEU A 91 -30.52 5.07 3.40
CA LEU A 91 -30.87 4.48 4.68
C LEU A 91 -29.73 3.66 5.28
N ARG A 92 -28.99 2.93 4.45
CA ARG A 92 -27.82 2.15 4.88
C ARG A 92 -26.67 3.06 5.34
N ILE A 93 -26.44 4.16 4.61
CA ILE A 93 -25.43 5.16 5.00
C ILE A 93 -25.85 5.82 6.31
N ALA A 94 -27.12 6.26 6.46
CA ALA A 94 -27.61 6.85 7.69
C ALA A 94 -27.47 5.92 8.89
N ASN A 95 -27.79 4.62 8.73
CA ASN A 95 -27.60 3.61 9.77
C ASN A 95 -26.11 3.44 10.13
N ALA A 96 -25.21 3.40 9.13
CA ALA A 96 -23.77 3.30 9.38
C ALA A 96 -23.23 4.54 10.11
N VAL A 97 -23.71 5.74 9.76
CA VAL A 97 -23.38 6.99 10.45
C VAL A 97 -23.89 6.96 11.91
N ALA A 98 -25.12 6.49 12.14
CA ALA A 98 -25.68 6.36 13.50
C ALA A 98 -24.85 5.38 14.36
N GLN A 99 -24.42 4.24 13.79
CA GLN A 99 -23.52 3.30 14.46
C GLN A 99 -22.17 3.97 14.79
N ALA A 100 -21.57 4.70 13.83
CA ALA A 100 -20.32 5.41 14.04
C ALA A 100 -20.47 6.49 15.14
N ILE A 101 -21.56 7.25 15.19
CA ILE A 101 -21.85 8.19 16.28
C ILE A 101 -21.89 7.46 17.63
N GLY A 102 -22.53 6.29 17.70
CA GLY A 102 -22.54 5.45 18.90
C GLY A 102 -21.14 5.07 19.36
N VAL A 103 -20.26 4.67 18.43
CA VAL A 103 -18.85 4.38 18.71
C VAL A 103 -18.11 5.63 19.21
N LEU A 104 -18.23 6.75 18.50
CA LEU A 104 -17.55 7.99 18.88
C LEU A 104 -17.98 8.51 20.27
N ARG A 105 -19.26 8.33 20.65
CA ARG A 105 -19.76 8.67 21.99
C ARG A 105 -19.15 7.80 23.09
N ARG A 106 -18.91 6.50 22.82
CA ARG A 106 -18.28 5.58 23.79
C ARG A 106 -16.79 5.81 23.91
N VAL A 107 -16.10 5.91 22.74
CA VAL A 107 -14.63 6.03 22.67
C VAL A 107 -14.15 7.42 23.06
N LYS A 108 -14.94 8.45 22.78
CA LYS A 108 -14.60 9.87 23.02
C LYS A 108 -13.21 10.25 22.47
N PRO A 109 -12.96 10.00 21.15
CA PRO A 109 -11.65 10.26 20.60
C PRO A 109 -11.37 11.77 20.55
N ARG A 110 -10.10 12.16 20.77
CA ARG A 110 -9.66 13.55 20.62
C ARG A 110 -9.57 13.98 19.15
N SER A 111 -9.33 13.02 18.23
CA SER A 111 -9.29 13.22 16.78
C SER A 111 -9.58 11.92 16.06
N VAL A 112 -9.93 12.03 14.78
CA VAL A 112 -10.24 10.90 13.90
C VAL A 112 -9.35 10.98 12.66
N LEU A 113 -8.68 9.88 12.31
CA LEU A 113 -7.92 9.73 11.08
C LEU A 113 -8.66 8.81 10.11
N GLY A 114 -9.09 9.32 8.97
CA GLY A 114 -9.62 8.56 7.85
C GLY A 114 -8.53 8.23 6.84
N ALA A 115 -8.13 6.96 6.75
CA ALA A 115 -7.13 6.49 5.81
C ALA A 115 -7.75 5.71 4.63
N GLY A 116 -9.04 5.89 4.37
CA GLY A 116 -9.75 5.27 3.25
C GLY A 116 -10.50 3.99 3.59
N GLY A 117 -11.14 3.41 2.57
CA GLY A 117 -12.04 2.28 2.71
C GLY A 117 -13.48 2.66 3.05
N TYR A 118 -14.36 1.66 3.07
CA TYR A 118 -15.81 1.88 3.25
C TYR A 118 -16.19 2.49 4.60
N VAL A 119 -15.39 2.26 5.63
CA VAL A 119 -15.64 2.74 7.00
C VAL A 119 -15.36 4.23 7.14
N SER A 120 -14.44 4.77 6.37
CA SER A 120 -14.03 6.18 6.46
C SER A 120 -15.17 7.16 6.12
N GLY A 121 -16.07 6.78 5.20
CA GLY A 121 -17.21 7.62 4.82
C GLY A 121 -18.16 7.90 6.00
N PRO A 122 -18.87 6.88 6.51
CA PRO A 122 -19.77 7.04 7.64
C PRO A 122 -19.10 7.57 8.91
N GLY A 123 -17.89 7.08 9.21
CA GLY A 123 -17.12 7.53 10.37
C GLY A 123 -16.68 8.99 10.27
N GLY A 124 -16.27 9.45 9.10
CA GLY A 124 -15.90 10.84 8.84
C GLY A 124 -17.10 11.79 8.94
N ILE A 125 -18.26 11.40 8.39
CA ILE A 125 -19.51 12.16 8.56
C ILE A 125 -19.89 12.24 10.04
N ALA A 126 -19.79 11.13 10.77
CA ALA A 126 -20.08 11.10 12.20
C ALA A 126 -19.14 12.03 13.01
N ALA A 127 -17.84 12.01 12.70
CA ALA A 127 -16.85 12.88 13.33
C ALA A 127 -17.17 14.37 13.07
N TRP A 128 -17.49 14.73 11.83
CA TRP A 128 -17.92 16.07 11.47
C TRP A 128 -19.17 16.53 12.21
N LEU A 129 -20.22 15.71 12.23
CA LEU A 129 -21.46 16.01 12.97
C LEU A 129 -21.23 16.22 14.47
N MET A 130 -20.27 15.48 15.04
CA MET A 130 -19.90 15.58 16.45
C MET A 130 -18.84 16.65 16.73
N ARG A 131 -18.38 17.38 15.71
CA ARG A 131 -17.33 18.40 15.81
C ARG A 131 -16.00 17.86 16.35
N ILE A 132 -15.71 16.57 16.08
CA ILE A 132 -14.42 15.96 16.40
C ILE A 132 -13.46 16.26 15.25
N PRO A 133 -12.23 16.74 15.51
CA PRO A 133 -11.25 17.00 14.46
C PRO A 133 -11.04 15.78 13.57
N LEU A 134 -11.32 15.94 12.26
CA LEU A 134 -11.18 14.91 11.24
C LEU A 134 -9.97 15.20 10.37
N LEU A 135 -9.01 14.29 10.34
CA LEU A 135 -7.91 14.25 9.41
C LEU A 135 -8.21 13.18 8.37
N ILE A 136 -7.91 13.43 7.10
CA ILE A 136 -7.98 12.39 6.06
C ILE A 136 -6.61 12.28 5.38
N HIS A 137 -6.26 11.07 4.98
CA HIS A 137 -5.06 10.79 4.21
C HIS A 137 -5.43 10.00 2.94
N GLU A 138 -4.96 10.48 1.79
CA GLU A 138 -5.09 9.78 0.51
C GLU A 138 -3.76 9.17 0.13
N GLN A 139 -3.76 7.86 -0.06
CA GLN A 139 -2.56 7.10 -0.41
C GLN A 139 -2.26 7.10 -1.91
N ASN A 140 -3.28 7.26 -2.76
CA ASN A 140 -3.15 7.19 -4.21
C ASN A 140 -2.90 8.57 -4.82
N ALA A 141 -2.34 8.60 -6.03
CA ALA A 141 -2.12 9.82 -6.79
C ALA A 141 -3.41 10.46 -7.33
N ILE A 142 -4.57 9.85 -7.09
CA ILE A 142 -5.89 10.44 -7.33
C ILE A 142 -6.81 10.10 -6.16
N ALA A 143 -7.46 11.10 -5.60
CA ALA A 143 -8.31 10.89 -4.44
C ALA A 143 -9.57 10.08 -4.77
N GLY A 144 -9.83 9.06 -3.94
CA GLY A 144 -11.05 8.28 -4.02
C GLY A 144 -12.29 9.13 -3.68
N LEU A 145 -13.46 8.70 -4.17
CA LEU A 145 -14.72 9.45 -4.01
C LEU A 145 -15.02 9.82 -2.56
N THR A 146 -14.81 8.88 -1.63
CA THR A 146 -15.01 9.12 -0.19
C THR A 146 -14.13 10.25 0.33
N ASN A 147 -12.82 10.21 0.04
CA ASN A 147 -11.88 11.22 0.48
C ASN A 147 -12.15 12.58 -0.17
N ARG A 148 -12.56 12.61 -1.45
CA ARG A 148 -12.99 13.86 -2.12
C ARG A 148 -14.18 14.53 -1.42
N TRP A 149 -15.15 13.75 -0.93
CA TRP A 149 -16.28 14.30 -0.17
C TRP A 149 -15.86 14.75 1.24
N LEU A 150 -15.08 13.93 1.94
CA LEU A 150 -14.62 14.24 3.28
C LEU A 150 -13.66 15.44 3.32
N ALA A 151 -12.91 15.71 2.24
CA ALA A 151 -12.03 16.86 2.13
C ALA A 151 -12.74 18.22 2.34
N ARG A 152 -14.07 18.28 2.09
CA ARG A 152 -14.86 19.49 2.29
C ARG A 152 -15.16 19.79 3.77
N VAL A 153 -15.04 18.80 4.62
CA VAL A 153 -15.41 18.88 6.05
C VAL A 153 -14.28 18.48 6.98
N ALA A 154 -13.18 17.98 6.45
CA ALA A 154 -12.00 17.62 7.21
C ALA A 154 -11.28 18.85 7.76
N SER A 155 -10.75 18.73 8.97
CA SER A 155 -9.90 19.75 9.59
C SER A 155 -8.52 19.83 8.92
N GLN A 156 -8.02 18.68 8.43
CA GLN A 156 -6.78 18.58 7.65
C GLN A 156 -6.95 17.54 6.56
N VAL A 157 -6.42 17.86 5.37
CA VAL A 157 -6.36 16.97 4.21
C VAL A 157 -4.89 16.69 3.93
N LEU A 158 -4.54 15.41 3.97
CA LEU A 158 -3.18 14.91 3.76
C LEU A 158 -3.17 14.06 2.50
N GLU A 159 -2.11 14.14 1.72
CA GLU A 159 -1.94 13.35 0.51
C GLU A 159 -0.54 12.75 0.41
N ALA A 160 -0.46 11.57 -0.21
CA ALA A 160 0.82 10.92 -0.44
C ALA A 160 1.55 11.45 -1.68
N PHE A 161 0.79 11.83 -2.69
CA PHE A 161 1.32 12.35 -3.96
C PHE A 161 0.74 13.74 -4.22
N PRO A 162 1.56 14.72 -4.65
CA PRO A 162 1.11 16.08 -4.88
C PRO A 162 -0.07 16.14 -5.87
N GLY A 163 -1.12 16.88 -5.49
CA GLY A 163 -2.27 17.12 -6.36
C GLY A 163 -3.29 16.00 -6.44
N SER A 164 -3.24 15.01 -5.55
CA SER A 164 -4.21 13.89 -5.53
C SER A 164 -5.66 14.36 -5.43
N PHE A 165 -5.92 15.48 -4.77
CA PHE A 165 -7.26 16.07 -4.63
C PHE A 165 -7.60 17.12 -5.69
N GLY A 166 -6.64 17.49 -6.55
CA GLY A 166 -6.79 18.60 -7.50
C GLY A 166 -6.58 20.00 -6.88
N PRO A 167 -6.59 21.06 -7.70
CA PRO A 167 -6.12 22.39 -7.30
C PRO A 167 -7.03 23.11 -6.29
N ASN A 168 -8.27 22.68 -6.13
CA ASN A 168 -9.26 23.38 -5.27
C ASN A 168 -9.26 22.91 -3.82
N VAL A 169 -8.42 21.94 -3.46
CA VAL A 169 -8.30 21.42 -2.10
C VAL A 169 -6.91 21.74 -1.56
N ASN A 170 -6.88 22.41 -0.41
CA ASN A 170 -5.62 22.69 0.28
C ASN A 170 -5.17 21.40 1.02
N ALA A 171 -4.47 20.54 0.30
CA ALA A 171 -3.91 19.32 0.83
C ALA A 171 -2.41 19.46 1.14
N SER A 172 -1.98 18.89 2.25
CA SER A 172 -0.56 18.82 2.61
C SER A 172 0.02 17.50 2.11
N THR A 173 1.05 17.57 1.27
CA THR A 173 1.76 16.39 0.79
C THR A 173 2.73 15.90 1.85
N ILE A 174 2.47 14.71 2.41
CA ILE A 174 3.28 14.10 3.47
C ILE A 174 3.87 12.74 3.09
N GLY A 175 3.52 12.18 1.93
CA GLY A 175 3.93 10.84 1.52
C GLY A 175 3.07 9.71 2.07
N ASN A 176 3.46 8.48 1.74
CA ASN A 176 2.90 7.26 2.32
C ASN A 176 3.84 6.73 3.40
N PRO A 177 3.34 6.27 4.55
CA PRO A 177 4.15 5.61 5.57
C PRO A 177 4.78 4.32 5.03
N VAL A 178 6.10 4.32 4.88
CA VAL A 178 6.89 3.15 4.48
C VAL A 178 7.49 2.50 5.73
N ARG A 179 7.71 1.21 5.70
CA ARG A 179 8.36 0.47 6.79
C ARG A 179 9.80 0.94 6.99
N ASP A 180 10.23 1.02 8.25
CA ASP A 180 11.54 1.54 8.63
C ASP A 180 12.69 0.74 8.00
N ASP A 181 12.54 -0.59 7.89
CA ASP A 181 13.53 -1.48 7.28
C ASP A 181 13.77 -1.18 5.79
N ILE A 182 12.74 -0.74 5.06
CA ILE A 182 12.86 -0.30 3.66
C ILE A 182 13.42 1.13 3.57
N ALA A 183 12.94 2.01 4.43
CA ALA A 183 13.38 3.41 4.45
C ALA A 183 14.88 3.55 4.79
N ALA A 184 15.41 2.62 5.62
CA ALA A 184 16.80 2.55 6.06
C ALA A 184 17.76 1.91 5.07
N LEU A 185 17.28 1.42 3.91
CA LEU A 185 18.16 0.82 2.90
C LEU A 185 19.22 1.80 2.40
N ASP A 186 20.42 1.28 2.19
CA ASP A 186 21.55 2.04 1.65
C ASP A 186 21.19 2.76 0.34
N PRO A 187 21.81 3.91 0.07
CA PRO A 187 21.64 4.64 -1.18
C PRO A 187 21.91 3.76 -2.41
N PRO A 188 21.22 4.00 -3.55
CA PRO A 188 21.42 3.21 -4.77
C PRO A 188 22.88 3.11 -5.21
N ALA A 189 23.63 4.20 -5.17
CA ALA A 189 25.05 4.20 -5.56
C ALA A 189 25.89 3.18 -4.78
N GLN A 190 25.64 3.03 -3.48
CA GLN A 190 26.35 2.04 -2.65
C GLN A 190 25.91 0.61 -2.99
N ARG A 191 24.61 0.39 -3.19
CA ARG A 191 24.07 -0.93 -3.50
C ARG A 191 24.47 -1.43 -4.88
N PHE A 192 24.67 -0.54 -5.85
CA PHE A 192 25.10 -0.86 -7.21
C PHE A 192 26.62 -0.99 -7.34
N ALA A 193 27.40 -0.49 -6.38
CA ALA A 193 28.86 -0.56 -6.39
C ALA A 193 29.33 -2.03 -6.46
N GLY A 194 30.23 -2.31 -7.40
CA GLY A 194 30.82 -3.66 -7.58
C GLY A 194 29.86 -4.73 -8.14
N ARG A 195 28.66 -4.36 -8.61
CA ARG A 195 27.74 -5.31 -9.24
C ARG A 195 28.08 -5.49 -10.71
N GLU A 196 28.95 -6.44 -11.01
CA GLU A 196 29.37 -6.80 -12.39
C GLU A 196 28.61 -8.03 -12.93
N SER A 197 27.93 -8.80 -12.07
CA SER A 197 27.17 -9.99 -12.44
C SER A 197 25.91 -9.66 -13.25
N ARG A 198 25.15 -10.69 -13.66
CA ARG A 198 23.84 -10.52 -14.32
C ARG A 198 22.94 -9.60 -13.53
N ALA A 199 22.15 -8.78 -14.23
CA ALA A 199 21.14 -7.93 -13.61
C ALA A 199 20.15 -8.77 -12.77
N ARG A 200 19.62 -8.18 -11.71
CA ARG A 200 18.73 -8.81 -10.73
C ARG A 200 17.34 -8.26 -10.87
N LEU A 201 16.41 -9.10 -11.32
CA LEU A 201 15.03 -8.73 -11.61
C LEU A 201 14.11 -9.25 -10.51
N LEU A 202 13.46 -8.33 -9.82
CA LEU A 202 12.40 -8.64 -8.85
C LEU A 202 11.03 -8.51 -9.51
N VAL A 203 10.20 -9.54 -9.38
CA VAL A 203 8.85 -9.55 -9.96
C VAL A 203 7.81 -9.84 -8.90
N PHE A 204 6.78 -9.00 -8.79
CA PHE A 204 5.72 -9.22 -7.81
C PHE A 204 4.41 -8.53 -8.18
N GLY A 205 3.29 -9.14 -7.78
CA GLY A 205 1.95 -8.64 -8.04
C GLY A 205 1.18 -8.17 -6.80
N GLY A 206 1.85 -8.08 -5.64
CA GLY A 206 1.20 -7.90 -4.35
C GLY A 206 0.67 -9.22 -3.77
N SER A 207 0.00 -9.18 -2.62
CA SER A 207 -0.41 -10.37 -1.85
C SER A 207 -1.28 -11.37 -2.60
N GLN A 208 -2.00 -10.94 -3.63
CA GLN A 208 -2.84 -11.82 -4.45
C GLN A 208 -2.16 -12.29 -5.75
N GLY A 209 -0.95 -11.82 -6.01
CA GLY A 209 -0.24 -12.07 -7.27
C GLY A 209 -0.80 -11.26 -8.44
N ALA A 210 -0.22 -11.46 -9.62
CA ALA A 210 -0.63 -10.85 -10.87
C ALA A 210 -0.65 -11.91 -11.98
N GLN A 211 -1.78 -12.61 -12.15
CA GLN A 211 -1.89 -13.78 -13.02
C GLN A 211 -1.33 -13.53 -14.44
N ARG A 212 -1.69 -12.39 -15.06
CA ARG A 212 -1.20 -12.06 -16.40
C ARG A 212 0.32 -11.86 -16.43
N LEU A 213 0.88 -11.18 -15.44
CA LEU A 213 2.33 -11.00 -15.30
C LEU A 213 3.02 -12.35 -15.07
N ASN A 214 2.47 -13.19 -14.19
CA ASN A 214 2.97 -14.54 -13.92
C ASN A 214 3.06 -15.40 -15.19
N ALA A 215 2.09 -15.28 -16.10
CA ALA A 215 2.05 -16.02 -17.34
C ALA A 215 3.01 -15.47 -18.41
N VAL A 216 3.12 -14.13 -18.52
CA VAL A 216 3.87 -13.46 -19.59
C VAL A 216 5.36 -13.43 -19.33
N LEU A 217 5.78 -13.25 -18.07
CA LEU A 217 7.19 -13.04 -17.75
C LEU A 217 8.11 -14.23 -18.14
N PRO A 218 7.80 -15.52 -17.86
CA PRO A 218 8.63 -16.63 -18.29
C PRO A 218 8.84 -16.64 -19.83
N GLN A 219 7.77 -16.36 -20.59
CA GLN A 219 7.82 -16.29 -22.04
C GLN A 219 8.63 -15.09 -22.54
N ALA A 220 8.57 -13.95 -21.86
CA ALA A 220 9.36 -12.76 -22.18
C ALA A 220 10.86 -13.04 -21.99
N LEU A 221 11.22 -13.67 -20.88
CA LEU A 221 12.63 -14.02 -20.61
C LEU A 221 13.16 -15.13 -21.55
N ALA A 222 12.29 -16.03 -22.03
CA ALA A 222 12.66 -17.05 -23.00
C ALA A 222 13.11 -16.45 -24.35
N ARG A 223 12.63 -15.26 -24.71
CA ARG A 223 13.02 -14.53 -25.94
C ARG A 223 14.41 -13.89 -25.84
N MET A 224 14.94 -13.73 -24.64
CA MET A 224 16.28 -13.17 -24.42
C MET A 224 17.35 -14.24 -24.61
N SER A 225 18.53 -13.84 -25.09
CA SER A 225 19.67 -14.76 -25.14
C SER A 225 20.03 -15.24 -23.72
N PRO A 226 20.44 -16.51 -23.53
CA PRO A 226 20.77 -17.04 -22.22
C PRO A 226 21.78 -16.19 -21.43
N GLN A 227 22.71 -15.55 -22.13
CA GLN A 227 23.76 -14.72 -21.55
C GLN A 227 23.23 -13.36 -21.02
N SER A 228 22.19 -12.82 -21.65
CA SER A 228 21.59 -11.54 -21.27
C SER A 228 20.43 -11.67 -20.26
N ARG A 229 20.02 -12.89 -19.91
CA ARG A 229 18.92 -13.10 -18.94
C ARG A 229 19.32 -12.64 -17.54
N PRO A 230 18.46 -11.87 -16.84
CA PRO A 230 18.69 -11.50 -15.45
C PRO A 230 18.57 -12.70 -14.51
N GLN A 231 19.09 -12.57 -13.29
CA GLN A 231 18.67 -13.40 -12.15
C GLN A 231 17.28 -12.96 -11.73
N VAL A 232 16.40 -13.90 -11.38
CA VAL A 232 14.97 -13.61 -11.13
C VAL A 232 14.52 -14.09 -9.76
N ILE A 233 13.89 -13.19 -8.99
CA ILE A 233 13.02 -13.55 -7.87
C ILE A 233 11.59 -13.17 -8.27
N HIS A 234 10.67 -14.13 -8.26
CA HIS A 234 9.27 -13.91 -8.68
C HIS A 234 8.27 -14.32 -7.61
N GLN A 235 7.59 -13.35 -7.02
CA GLN A 235 6.47 -13.56 -6.09
C GLN A 235 5.16 -13.64 -6.87
N THR A 236 4.51 -14.82 -6.84
CA THR A 236 3.37 -15.16 -7.68
C THR A 236 2.01 -15.09 -6.99
N GLY A 237 1.99 -15.03 -5.65
CA GLY A 237 0.83 -15.41 -4.84
C GLY A 237 0.63 -16.93 -4.80
N GLU A 238 -0.04 -17.43 -3.76
CA GLU A 238 -0.29 -18.87 -3.57
C GLU A 238 -0.92 -19.53 -4.81
N ARG A 239 -1.94 -18.88 -5.39
CA ARG A 239 -2.69 -19.43 -6.54
C ARG A 239 -1.87 -19.55 -7.81
N GLY A 240 -0.86 -18.68 -7.98
CA GLY A 240 -0.01 -18.65 -9.18
C GLY A 240 1.22 -19.53 -9.10
N LEU A 241 1.58 -20.06 -7.91
CA LEU A 241 2.87 -20.67 -7.67
C LEU A 241 3.17 -21.87 -8.59
N ALA A 242 2.29 -22.85 -8.61
CA ALA A 242 2.50 -24.08 -9.37
C ALA A 242 2.58 -23.82 -10.88
N SER A 243 1.65 -23.03 -11.43
CA SER A 243 1.61 -22.71 -12.85
C SER A 243 2.80 -21.90 -13.31
N THR A 244 3.25 -20.95 -12.49
CA THR A 244 4.41 -20.11 -12.83
C THR A 244 5.71 -20.89 -12.77
N ARG A 245 5.89 -21.78 -11.77
CA ARG A 245 7.04 -22.70 -11.73
C ARG A 245 7.10 -23.59 -12.97
N ALA A 246 5.98 -24.19 -13.36
CA ALA A 246 5.90 -24.99 -14.58
C ALA A 246 6.28 -24.19 -15.83
N ALA A 247 5.82 -22.94 -15.94
CA ALA A 247 6.15 -22.08 -17.07
C ALA A 247 7.65 -21.75 -17.14
N TYR A 248 8.31 -21.50 -16.02
CA TYR A 248 9.78 -21.31 -15.97
C TYR A 248 10.55 -22.57 -16.41
N VAL A 249 10.13 -23.74 -15.90
CA VAL A 249 10.74 -25.02 -16.30
C VAL A 249 10.59 -25.27 -17.81
N GLN A 250 9.39 -25.10 -18.34
CA GLN A 250 9.12 -25.24 -19.79
C GLN A 250 9.95 -24.26 -20.64
N SER A 251 10.24 -23.08 -20.11
CA SER A 251 11.03 -22.05 -20.79
C SER A 251 12.53 -22.22 -20.59
N HIS A 252 13.00 -23.24 -19.86
CA HIS A 252 14.40 -23.47 -19.49
C HIS A 252 15.05 -22.23 -18.85
N ILE A 253 14.36 -21.62 -17.86
CA ILE A 253 14.80 -20.43 -17.15
C ILE A 253 14.89 -20.73 -15.65
N GLU A 254 16.04 -20.46 -15.06
CA GLU A 254 16.23 -20.48 -13.63
C GLU A 254 15.60 -19.24 -13.00
N ALA A 255 14.71 -19.45 -12.03
CA ALA A 255 14.07 -18.38 -11.26
C ALA A 255 13.74 -18.88 -9.85
N GLU A 256 13.94 -18.02 -8.86
CA GLU A 256 13.40 -18.24 -7.51
C GLU A 256 11.93 -17.84 -7.50
N VAL A 257 11.02 -18.84 -7.46
CA VAL A 257 9.57 -18.61 -7.53
C VAL A 257 8.95 -18.86 -6.16
N LEU A 258 8.39 -17.80 -5.58
CA LEU A 258 7.87 -17.76 -4.22
C LEU A 258 6.38 -17.42 -4.19
N PRO A 259 5.60 -17.99 -3.27
CA PRO A 259 4.21 -17.59 -3.09
C PRO A 259 4.12 -16.20 -2.46
N PHE A 260 5.04 -15.90 -1.54
CA PHE A 260 5.12 -14.65 -0.79
C PHE A 260 6.58 -14.33 -0.44
N ILE A 261 6.92 -13.05 -0.37
CA ILE A 261 8.24 -12.57 0.08
C ILE A 261 8.08 -12.01 1.49
N GLU A 262 8.71 -12.64 2.47
CA GLU A 262 8.63 -12.21 3.87
C GLU A 262 9.49 -10.97 4.13
N ASP A 263 10.72 -10.98 3.62
CA ASP A 263 11.68 -9.89 3.77
C ASP A 263 11.78 -9.07 2.48
N MET A 264 10.84 -8.13 2.32
CA MET A 264 10.85 -7.23 1.17
C MET A 264 12.03 -6.27 1.18
N ALA A 265 12.51 -5.84 2.35
CA ALA A 265 13.65 -4.93 2.45
C ALA A 265 14.92 -5.56 1.87
N LYS A 266 15.23 -6.79 2.29
CA LYS A 266 16.34 -7.58 1.72
C LYS A 266 16.18 -7.81 0.22
N THR A 267 14.96 -8.07 -0.24
CA THR A 267 14.68 -8.32 -1.65
C THR A 267 14.79 -7.05 -2.49
N TYR A 268 14.34 -5.90 -2.00
CA TYR A 268 14.58 -4.60 -2.64
C TYR A 268 16.07 -4.25 -2.67
N ALA A 269 16.81 -4.54 -1.59
CA ALA A 269 18.25 -4.33 -1.55
C ALA A 269 19.00 -5.19 -2.57
N TRP A 270 18.52 -6.42 -2.83
CA TRP A 270 19.08 -7.34 -3.81
C TRP A 270 18.82 -6.90 -5.25
N ALA A 271 17.63 -6.37 -5.56
CA ALA A 271 17.18 -6.09 -6.91
C ALA A 271 17.91 -4.92 -7.58
N ASP A 272 18.02 -4.98 -8.92
CA ASP A 272 18.47 -3.88 -9.78
C ASP A 272 17.27 -3.22 -10.51
N LEU A 273 16.21 -4.00 -10.77
CA LEU A 273 15.00 -3.58 -11.46
C LEU A 273 13.79 -4.35 -10.91
N ALA A 274 12.65 -3.68 -10.77
CA ALA A 274 11.40 -4.31 -10.41
C ALA A 274 10.43 -4.38 -11.60
N VAL A 275 9.64 -5.47 -11.68
CA VAL A 275 8.44 -5.56 -12.56
C VAL A 275 7.25 -5.85 -11.68
N CYS A 276 6.29 -4.91 -11.56
CA CYS A 276 5.23 -5.07 -10.59
C CYS A 276 3.96 -4.28 -10.93
N ARG A 277 2.91 -4.48 -10.11
CA ARG A 277 1.73 -3.62 -10.07
C ARG A 277 2.07 -2.26 -9.43
N ALA A 278 1.32 -1.22 -9.76
CA ALA A 278 1.53 0.14 -9.26
C ALA A 278 0.56 0.51 -8.12
N GLY A 279 0.48 -0.34 -7.08
CA GLY A 279 -0.20 0.04 -5.84
C GLY A 279 0.50 1.22 -5.16
N ALA A 280 -0.25 2.09 -4.50
CA ALA A 280 0.31 3.30 -3.87
C ALA A 280 1.46 3.00 -2.90
N MET A 281 1.31 1.96 -2.06
CA MET A 281 2.37 1.53 -1.15
C MET A 281 3.58 0.95 -1.88
N THR A 282 3.35 0.19 -2.96
CA THR A 282 4.44 -0.33 -3.80
C THR A 282 5.29 0.79 -4.40
N VAL A 283 4.62 1.83 -4.92
CA VAL A 283 5.31 3.02 -5.47
C VAL A 283 6.13 3.71 -4.37
N ALA A 284 5.53 3.94 -3.20
CA ALA A 284 6.22 4.57 -2.07
C ALA A 284 7.42 3.74 -1.56
N GLU A 285 7.27 2.41 -1.49
CA GLU A 285 8.34 1.51 -1.08
C GLU A 285 9.49 1.49 -2.10
N LEU A 286 9.19 1.48 -3.41
CA LEU A 286 10.20 1.55 -4.47
C LEU A 286 10.94 2.89 -4.46
N GLN A 287 10.24 3.99 -4.20
CA GLN A 287 10.86 5.31 -3.99
C GLN A 287 11.77 5.30 -2.76
N ALA A 288 11.29 4.78 -1.63
CA ALA A 288 12.08 4.69 -0.41
C ALA A 288 13.29 3.77 -0.55
N ALA A 289 13.14 2.63 -1.23
CA ALA A 289 14.24 1.74 -1.55
C ALA A 289 15.21 2.34 -2.57
N GLY A 290 14.78 3.28 -3.42
CA GLY A 290 15.56 3.71 -4.57
C GLY A 290 15.72 2.57 -5.56
N LEU A 291 14.63 2.07 -6.14
CA LEU A 291 14.63 0.97 -7.10
C LEU A 291 13.80 1.34 -8.33
N GLY A 292 14.42 1.27 -9.52
CA GLY A 292 13.75 1.49 -10.78
C GLY A 292 12.71 0.41 -11.08
N ALA A 293 11.66 0.74 -11.83
CA ALA A 293 10.57 -0.20 -12.08
C ALA A 293 10.01 -0.18 -13.50
N ILE A 294 9.47 -1.34 -13.91
CA ILE A 294 8.50 -1.48 -15.00
C ILE A 294 7.15 -1.75 -14.34
N PHE A 295 6.25 -0.79 -14.40
CA PHE A 295 4.91 -0.96 -13.87
C PHE A 295 3.97 -1.59 -14.89
N VAL A 296 3.17 -2.55 -14.41
CA VAL A 296 2.05 -3.13 -15.14
C VAL A 296 0.78 -2.87 -14.33
N PRO A 297 0.13 -1.71 -14.49
CA PRO A 297 -1.06 -1.36 -13.74
C PRO A 297 -2.21 -2.35 -13.99
N LEU A 298 -3.04 -2.58 -12.98
CA LEU A 298 -4.21 -3.45 -13.09
C LEU A 298 -5.31 -2.76 -13.91
N ALA A 299 -5.72 -3.38 -15.01
CA ALA A 299 -6.67 -2.80 -15.98
C ALA A 299 -8.08 -2.50 -15.40
N VAL A 300 -8.48 -3.21 -14.33
CA VAL A 300 -9.80 -3.11 -13.70
C VAL A 300 -9.79 -2.24 -12.43
N ALA A 301 -8.68 -1.53 -12.19
CA ALA A 301 -8.60 -0.66 -11.03
C ALA A 301 -9.62 0.48 -11.14
N THR A 302 -10.45 0.65 -10.12
CA THR A 302 -11.42 1.75 -10.02
C THR A 302 -10.68 3.08 -10.22
N ASP A 303 -11.20 3.95 -11.10
CA ASP A 303 -10.69 5.29 -11.38
C ASP A 303 -9.21 5.32 -11.86
N ASP A 304 -8.66 4.22 -12.40
CA ASP A 304 -7.31 4.10 -12.95
C ASP A 304 -6.18 4.53 -11.96
N HIS A 305 -6.40 4.30 -10.67
CA HIS A 305 -5.46 4.70 -9.62
C HIS A 305 -4.04 4.19 -9.87
N GLN A 306 -3.88 2.95 -10.36
CA GLN A 306 -2.54 2.38 -10.53
C GLN A 306 -1.75 3.06 -11.64
N SER A 307 -2.38 3.41 -12.76
CA SER A 307 -1.68 4.17 -13.82
C SER A 307 -1.25 5.54 -13.33
N LYS A 308 -2.09 6.21 -12.52
CA LYS A 308 -1.75 7.51 -11.91
C LYS A 308 -0.61 7.39 -10.90
N ASN A 309 -0.62 6.36 -10.06
CA ASN A 309 0.48 6.10 -9.12
C ASN A 309 1.80 5.83 -9.89
N ALA A 310 1.76 5.01 -10.94
CA ALA A 310 2.92 4.73 -11.78
C ALA A 310 3.48 6.00 -12.45
N ALA A 311 2.59 6.90 -12.92
CA ALA A 311 2.97 8.12 -13.61
C ALA A 311 3.89 9.02 -12.77
N VAL A 312 3.80 8.97 -11.45
CA VAL A 312 4.68 9.73 -10.54
C VAL A 312 6.15 9.31 -10.74
N MET A 313 6.43 8.00 -10.72
CA MET A 313 7.81 7.52 -10.94
C MET A 313 8.24 7.61 -12.41
N VAL A 314 7.30 7.48 -13.36
CA VAL A 314 7.59 7.69 -14.79
C VAL A 314 8.01 9.15 -15.04
N GLY A 315 7.26 10.11 -14.48
CA GLY A 315 7.59 11.55 -14.56
C GLY A 315 8.94 11.90 -13.94
N ALA A 316 9.36 11.19 -12.90
CA ALA A 316 10.68 11.32 -12.30
C ALA A 316 11.81 10.64 -13.10
N GLY A 317 11.50 9.90 -14.17
CA GLY A 317 12.49 9.09 -14.91
C GLY A 317 12.91 7.80 -14.21
N ALA A 318 12.19 7.38 -13.18
CA ALA A 318 12.47 6.22 -12.34
C ALA A 318 11.76 4.94 -12.81
N ALA A 319 10.84 5.03 -13.76
CA ALA A 319 10.07 3.87 -14.20
C ALA A 319 9.66 3.92 -15.68
N ARG A 320 9.26 2.75 -16.17
CA ARG A 320 8.49 2.56 -17.40
C ARG A 320 7.11 2.02 -17.05
N ILE A 321 6.14 2.18 -17.94
CA ILE A 321 4.79 1.65 -17.77
C ILE A 321 4.37 0.84 -19.01
N ILE A 322 3.81 -0.34 -18.78
CA ILE A 322 3.14 -1.15 -19.79
C ILE A 322 1.70 -1.32 -19.32
N GLN A 323 0.73 -0.84 -20.09
CA GLN A 323 -0.66 -1.11 -19.76
C GLN A 323 -0.95 -2.60 -19.87
N GLU A 324 -1.75 -3.15 -18.95
CA GLU A 324 -2.01 -4.60 -18.93
C GLU A 324 -2.56 -5.15 -20.25
N ARG A 325 -3.33 -4.35 -20.99
CA ARG A 325 -3.84 -4.71 -22.33
C ARG A 325 -2.73 -4.87 -23.36
N ASP A 326 -1.65 -4.10 -23.21
CA ASP A 326 -0.49 -4.03 -24.12
C ASP A 326 0.66 -4.95 -23.66
N LEU A 327 0.45 -5.69 -22.55
CA LEU A 327 1.43 -6.62 -22.01
C LEU A 327 1.53 -7.88 -22.89
N SER A 328 2.61 -7.99 -23.63
CA SER A 328 2.99 -9.20 -24.38
C SER A 328 4.39 -9.65 -24.02
N PRO A 329 4.76 -10.91 -24.32
CA PRO A 329 6.13 -11.41 -24.12
C PRO A 329 7.16 -10.59 -24.88
N GLU A 330 6.86 -10.16 -26.09
CA GLU A 330 7.74 -9.36 -26.97
C GLU A 330 7.99 -7.98 -26.35
N HIS A 331 6.90 -7.28 -25.99
CA HIS A 331 6.99 -5.93 -25.46
C HIS A 331 7.74 -5.91 -24.12
N LEU A 332 7.40 -6.83 -23.20
CA LEU A 332 8.08 -6.93 -21.90
C LEU A 332 9.54 -7.30 -22.05
N SER A 333 9.86 -8.28 -22.94
CA SER A 333 11.23 -8.69 -23.22
C SER A 333 12.09 -7.54 -23.76
N GLY A 334 11.54 -6.75 -24.69
CA GLY A 334 12.24 -5.60 -25.28
C GLY A 334 12.61 -4.55 -24.23
N ILE A 335 11.67 -4.16 -23.37
CA ILE A 335 11.92 -3.17 -22.31
C ILE A 335 12.90 -3.71 -21.26
N ILE A 336 12.77 -4.97 -20.83
CA ILE A 336 13.71 -5.57 -19.88
C ILE A 336 15.12 -5.57 -20.50
N ALA A 337 15.26 -6.05 -21.73
CA ALA A 337 16.56 -6.12 -22.42
C ALA A 337 17.22 -4.74 -22.57
N GLU A 338 16.46 -3.72 -22.98
CA GLU A 338 16.91 -2.33 -23.06
C GLU A 338 17.48 -1.83 -21.73
N LEU A 339 16.70 -1.97 -20.65
CA LEU A 339 17.08 -1.41 -19.36
C LEU A 339 18.24 -2.15 -18.70
N ILE A 340 18.29 -3.48 -18.77
CA ILE A 340 19.35 -4.24 -18.10
C ILE A 340 20.69 -4.24 -18.88
N ALA A 341 20.68 -3.83 -20.14
CA ALA A 341 21.89 -3.70 -20.93
C ALA A 341 22.78 -2.53 -20.47
N ASP A 342 22.19 -1.51 -19.84
CA ASP A 342 22.89 -0.34 -19.35
C ASP A 342 22.79 -0.19 -17.82
N ARG A 343 23.86 -0.55 -17.13
CA ARG A 343 23.98 -0.43 -15.68
C ARG A 343 23.87 1.03 -15.18
N ALA A 344 24.41 1.95 -15.95
CA ALA A 344 24.34 3.38 -15.59
C ALA A 344 22.90 3.88 -15.67
N GLN A 345 22.13 3.42 -16.65
CA GLN A 345 20.70 3.71 -16.75
C GLN A 345 19.91 3.14 -15.58
N LEU A 346 20.19 1.90 -15.16
CA LEU A 346 19.54 1.31 -13.98
C LEU A 346 19.84 2.10 -12.70
N LEU A 347 21.10 2.50 -12.50
CA LEU A 347 21.49 3.35 -11.37
C LEU A 347 20.80 4.70 -11.42
N LYS A 348 20.75 5.34 -12.58
CA LYS A 348 20.04 6.62 -12.76
C LYS A 348 18.56 6.52 -12.42
N MET A 349 17.89 5.44 -12.84
CA MET A 349 16.49 5.18 -12.48
C MET A 349 16.33 4.97 -10.97
N ALA A 350 17.23 4.25 -10.33
CA ALA A 350 17.22 3.99 -8.90
C ALA A 350 17.43 5.28 -8.08
N GLU A 351 18.35 6.15 -8.49
CA GLU A 351 18.59 7.45 -7.86
C GLU A 351 17.40 8.39 -8.06
N ALA A 352 16.80 8.41 -9.24
CA ALA A 352 15.58 9.17 -9.52
C ALA A 352 14.41 8.70 -8.64
N ALA A 353 14.25 7.38 -8.45
CA ALA A 353 13.26 6.83 -7.51
C ALA A 353 13.53 7.33 -6.09
N ARG A 354 14.77 7.24 -5.60
CA ARG A 354 15.14 7.68 -4.24
C ARG A 354 14.95 9.19 -4.04
N SER A 355 15.21 9.99 -5.06
CA SER A 355 15.02 11.44 -5.01
C SER A 355 13.55 11.85 -4.97
N ALA A 356 12.66 11.03 -5.52
CA ALA A 356 11.23 11.27 -5.52
C ALA A 356 10.52 10.81 -4.23
N ARG A 357 11.24 10.24 -3.26
CA ARG A 357 10.66 9.83 -1.98
C ARG A 357 10.24 11.03 -1.13
N ILE A 358 9.20 10.84 -0.35
CA ILE A 358 8.81 11.76 0.72
C ILE A 358 9.09 11.03 2.04
N PRO A 359 10.09 11.48 2.83
CA PRO A 359 10.44 10.85 4.10
C PRO A 359 9.42 11.22 5.19
N ASP A 360 9.46 10.48 6.30
CA ASP A 360 8.78 10.80 7.57
C ASP A 360 7.25 10.95 7.47
N ALA A 361 6.63 10.12 6.64
CA ALA A 361 5.17 10.16 6.41
C ALA A 361 4.32 9.55 7.55
N ALA A 362 4.90 8.97 8.61
CA ALA A 362 4.21 8.29 9.71
C ALA A 362 4.14 9.08 11.02
#